data_50bbec84d08ae039d3cde2c272359f2d
#
_entry.id   50bbec84d08ae039d3cde2c272359f2d
#
_cell.length_a   1.000
_cell.length_b   1.000
_cell.length_c   1.000
_cell.angle_alpha   90.00
_cell.angle_beta   90.00
_cell.angle_gamma   90.00
#
_symmetry.space_group_name_H-M   'P 1'
#
loop_
_entity.id
_entity.type
_entity.pdbx_description
1 polymer ?
#
loop_
_entity_poly.entity_id
_entity_poly.type
_entity_poly.pdbx_seq_one_letter_code
_entity_poly.pdbx_strand_id
1 'polypeptide(L)'
;GVLSVDQILSLVEAYEIERVFPIDPRTEEKAREAGLHLWYVVRFSEDASVDQVAADLSKLGEVSRVAFNRTLKRASTQKAKPLTPELVRQLTSTKAGAQDPLYGFQWNLNNDGSLQNLLDDAKVTKFAAGADIRAEGAWAKCTGHPDIIVAVLDEGVDVTHPDLKDNMWVNEGEVFGSIDDADGNGYAGDRHGYNFVKQTGKITVNSRYDTGHGSHVAGVIAATNNNGIGISSIAGGNGSQPGVKVMSCQIFSGAYAGTLLDEVRAIKYAADNGAVILQCSWGYNSALANMMMGYTPGPASEEEWGGLYPLEKDALDYFIHNAGSPNGVIEGGIAIFAAGNE
;
A
#
# COMPACT_ATOMS: atom_id res chain seq x y z
N GLY A 1 -27.01 -11.42 -34.82
CA GLY A 1 -27.50 -11.78 -33.51
C GLY A 1 -26.47 -11.35 -32.46
N VAL A 2 -26.89 -11.09 -31.27
CA VAL A 2 -25.97 -10.80 -30.16
C VAL A 2 -25.30 -12.13 -29.77
N LEU A 3 -23.97 -12.16 -29.72
CA LEU A 3 -23.20 -13.33 -29.27
C LEU A 3 -23.38 -13.51 -27.76
N SER A 4 -23.33 -14.75 -27.28
CA SER A 4 -23.26 -15.02 -25.83
C SER A 4 -21.84 -14.77 -25.29
N VAL A 5 -21.71 -14.72 -23.96
CA VAL A 5 -20.37 -14.63 -23.28
C VAL A 5 -19.47 -15.77 -23.81
N ASP A 6 -19.93 -17.00 -23.78
CA ASP A 6 -19.13 -18.16 -24.23
C ASP A 6 -18.69 -18.07 -25.71
N GLN A 7 -19.54 -17.52 -26.58
CA GLN A 7 -19.19 -17.31 -27.98
C GLN A 7 -18.11 -16.25 -28.16
N ILE A 8 -18.18 -15.13 -27.39
CA ILE A 8 -17.15 -14.08 -27.42
C ILE A 8 -15.82 -14.64 -26.88
N LEU A 9 -15.87 -15.33 -25.75
CA LEU A 9 -14.67 -15.93 -25.14
C LEU A 9 -14.00 -16.95 -26.06
N SER A 10 -14.80 -17.75 -26.78
CA SER A 10 -14.29 -18.70 -27.77
C SER A 10 -13.67 -18.00 -28.98
N LEU A 11 -14.27 -16.89 -29.45
CA LEU A 11 -13.75 -16.14 -30.61
C LEU A 11 -12.42 -15.46 -30.33
N VAL A 12 -12.17 -15.05 -29.07
CA VAL A 12 -10.92 -14.38 -28.67
C VAL A 12 -9.89 -15.36 -28.10
N GLU A 13 -10.17 -16.67 -28.20
CA GLU A 13 -9.30 -17.73 -27.70
C GLU A 13 -8.97 -17.52 -26.22
N ALA A 14 -10.00 -17.26 -25.41
CA ALA A 14 -9.83 -17.12 -23.95
C ALA A 14 -9.29 -18.44 -23.36
N TYR A 15 -8.15 -18.35 -22.68
CA TYR A 15 -7.45 -19.52 -22.14
C TYR A 15 -7.51 -19.61 -20.62
N GLU A 16 -7.90 -18.51 -19.95
CA GLU A 16 -8.02 -18.48 -18.50
C GLU A 16 -9.16 -17.55 -18.07
N ILE A 17 -10.02 -18.05 -17.21
CA ILE A 17 -11.10 -17.30 -16.58
C ILE A 17 -11.06 -17.63 -15.09
N GLU A 18 -10.79 -16.64 -14.25
CA GLU A 18 -10.71 -16.79 -12.80
C GLU A 18 -11.46 -15.67 -12.08
N ARG A 19 -11.88 -15.90 -10.84
CA ARG A 19 -12.38 -14.81 -10.00
C ARG A 19 -11.27 -13.81 -9.71
N VAL A 20 -11.59 -12.52 -9.72
CA VAL A 20 -10.64 -11.46 -9.33
C VAL A 20 -10.14 -11.70 -7.90
N PHE A 21 -11.06 -11.99 -7.01
CA PHE A 21 -10.76 -12.19 -5.59
C PHE A 21 -10.81 -13.68 -5.24
N PRO A 22 -9.76 -14.22 -4.59
CA PRO A 22 -9.81 -15.56 -4.03
C PRO A 22 -10.97 -15.72 -3.05
N ILE A 23 -11.42 -16.96 -2.88
CA ILE A 23 -12.46 -17.28 -1.90
C ILE A 23 -11.79 -17.38 -0.53
N ASP A 24 -12.16 -16.50 0.38
CA ASP A 24 -11.83 -16.61 1.79
C ASP A 24 -13.11 -16.98 2.54
N PRO A 25 -13.20 -18.20 3.11
CA PRO A 25 -14.41 -18.65 3.81
C PRO A 25 -14.82 -17.75 4.98
N ARG A 26 -13.88 -17.01 5.56
CA ARG A 26 -14.13 -16.09 6.69
C ARG A 26 -14.93 -14.85 6.27
N THR A 27 -14.79 -14.43 5.02
CA THR A 27 -15.33 -13.15 4.51
C THR A 27 -16.14 -13.28 3.21
N GLU A 28 -16.33 -14.51 2.71
CA GLU A 28 -17.05 -14.76 1.44
C GLU A 28 -18.47 -14.18 1.45
N GLU A 29 -19.18 -14.21 2.59
CA GLU A 29 -20.53 -13.62 2.70
C GLU A 29 -20.49 -12.11 2.44
N LYS A 30 -19.59 -11.40 3.13
CA LYS A 30 -19.38 -9.95 2.92
C LYS A 30 -18.99 -9.63 1.48
N ALA A 31 -18.10 -10.44 0.89
CA ALA A 31 -17.68 -10.28 -0.50
C ALA A 31 -18.85 -10.49 -1.49
N ARG A 32 -19.78 -11.39 -1.18
CA ARG A 32 -20.99 -11.61 -1.96
C ARG A 32 -21.99 -10.46 -1.83
N GLU A 33 -22.21 -9.97 -0.64
CA GLU A 33 -23.07 -8.81 -0.38
C GLU A 33 -22.55 -7.55 -1.11
N ALA A 34 -21.23 -7.36 -1.13
CA ALA A 34 -20.58 -6.28 -1.86
C ALA A 34 -20.47 -6.52 -3.39
N GLY A 35 -20.90 -7.66 -3.88
CA GLY A 35 -20.84 -7.99 -5.32
C GLY A 35 -19.44 -8.36 -5.86
N LEU A 36 -18.40 -8.44 -5.00
CA LEU A 36 -17.03 -8.72 -5.43
C LEU A 36 -16.86 -10.11 -6.05
N HIS A 37 -17.72 -11.07 -5.68
CA HIS A 37 -17.74 -12.43 -6.24
C HIS A 37 -18.13 -12.48 -7.72
N LEU A 38 -18.65 -11.40 -8.27
CA LEU A 38 -19.08 -11.29 -9.68
C LEU A 38 -17.98 -10.77 -10.61
N TRP A 39 -16.83 -10.37 -10.06
CA TRP A 39 -15.69 -9.92 -10.86
C TRP A 39 -14.81 -11.10 -11.28
N TYR A 40 -14.53 -11.16 -12.59
CA TYR A 40 -13.69 -12.19 -13.20
C TYR A 40 -12.59 -11.57 -14.04
N VAL A 41 -11.40 -12.18 -14.00
CA VAL A 41 -10.32 -11.91 -14.94
C VAL A 41 -10.50 -12.83 -16.13
N VAL A 42 -10.44 -12.26 -17.33
CA VAL A 42 -10.41 -13.02 -18.58
C VAL A 42 -9.09 -12.75 -19.27
N ARG A 43 -8.31 -13.79 -19.51
CA ARG A 43 -7.08 -13.75 -20.31
C ARG A 43 -7.34 -14.42 -21.65
N PHE A 44 -6.95 -13.74 -22.73
CA PHE A 44 -7.21 -14.18 -24.09
C PHE A 44 -6.01 -13.85 -24.99
N SER A 45 -6.07 -14.31 -26.27
CA SER A 45 -4.99 -14.15 -27.24
C SER A 45 -4.58 -12.68 -27.42
N GLU A 46 -3.27 -12.43 -27.51
CA GLU A 46 -2.70 -11.09 -27.77
C GLU A 46 -3.09 -10.54 -29.15
N ASP A 47 -3.54 -11.41 -30.06
CA ASP A 47 -4.00 -11.02 -31.40
C ASP A 47 -5.38 -10.35 -31.37
N ALA A 48 -6.15 -10.51 -30.30
CA ALA A 48 -7.47 -9.92 -30.16
C ALA A 48 -7.38 -8.47 -29.65
N SER A 49 -8.17 -7.57 -30.20
CA SER A 49 -8.27 -6.19 -29.75
C SER A 49 -8.99 -6.11 -28.41
N VAL A 50 -8.29 -5.65 -27.35
CA VAL A 50 -8.83 -5.50 -26.00
C VAL A 50 -10.06 -4.58 -25.98
N ASP A 51 -10.01 -3.46 -26.74
CA ASP A 51 -11.12 -2.50 -26.83
C ASP A 51 -12.35 -3.13 -27.50
N GLN A 52 -12.13 -3.94 -28.55
CA GLN A 52 -13.24 -4.61 -29.23
C GLN A 52 -13.88 -5.67 -28.36
N VAL A 53 -13.07 -6.47 -27.64
CA VAL A 53 -13.56 -7.46 -26.67
C VAL A 53 -14.38 -6.80 -25.57
N ALA A 54 -13.87 -5.71 -25.00
CA ALA A 54 -14.59 -4.95 -23.98
C ALA A 54 -15.91 -4.40 -24.50
N ALA A 55 -15.92 -3.83 -25.72
CA ALA A 55 -17.12 -3.30 -26.35
C ALA A 55 -18.16 -4.39 -26.65
N ASP A 56 -17.73 -5.58 -27.04
CA ASP A 56 -18.65 -6.70 -27.33
C ASP A 56 -19.21 -7.31 -26.06
N LEU A 57 -18.40 -7.50 -25.02
CA LEU A 57 -18.85 -7.94 -23.69
C LEU A 57 -19.84 -6.95 -23.06
N SER A 58 -19.60 -5.65 -23.19
CA SER A 58 -20.46 -4.60 -22.61
C SER A 58 -21.87 -4.54 -23.23
N LYS A 59 -22.10 -5.18 -24.38
CA LYS A 59 -23.41 -5.25 -25.02
C LYS A 59 -24.29 -6.38 -24.47
N LEU A 60 -23.71 -7.28 -23.68
CA LEU A 60 -24.41 -8.44 -23.14
C LEU A 60 -25.19 -8.08 -21.90
N GLY A 61 -26.42 -8.55 -21.80
CA GLY A 61 -27.27 -8.31 -20.63
C GLY A 61 -26.77 -8.96 -19.34
N GLU A 62 -25.93 -9.99 -19.48
CA GLU A 62 -25.30 -10.70 -18.37
C GLU A 62 -24.04 -9.99 -17.83
N VAL A 63 -23.50 -9.04 -18.58
CA VAL A 63 -22.29 -8.27 -18.21
C VAL A 63 -22.69 -6.86 -17.79
N SER A 64 -22.56 -6.58 -16.53
CA SER A 64 -22.91 -5.26 -15.98
C SER A 64 -21.81 -4.22 -16.18
N ARG A 65 -20.55 -4.62 -16.05
CA ARG A 65 -19.39 -3.72 -16.15
C ARG A 65 -18.17 -4.47 -16.72
N VAL A 66 -17.32 -3.72 -17.40
CA VAL A 66 -16.01 -4.19 -17.89
C VAL A 66 -14.95 -3.20 -17.40
N ALA A 67 -13.83 -3.72 -16.91
CA ALA A 67 -12.68 -2.94 -16.48
C ALA A 67 -11.41 -3.46 -17.19
N PHE A 68 -10.46 -2.54 -17.42
CA PHE A 68 -9.17 -2.91 -17.98
C PHE A 68 -8.15 -3.09 -16.87
N ASN A 69 -7.36 -4.15 -16.93
CA ASN A 69 -6.21 -4.31 -16.04
C ASN A 69 -5.09 -3.38 -16.49
N ARG A 70 -4.93 -2.27 -15.79
CA ARG A 70 -3.96 -1.21 -16.11
C ARG A 70 -2.72 -1.34 -15.23
N THR A 71 -1.58 -0.93 -15.77
CA THR A 71 -0.33 -0.87 -15.01
C THR A 71 -0.33 0.34 -14.07
N LEU A 72 0.01 0.10 -12.81
CA LEU A 72 0.18 1.15 -11.80
C LEU A 72 1.50 1.91 -12.00
N LYS A 73 1.55 3.15 -11.54
CA LYS A 73 2.79 3.95 -11.53
C LYS A 73 3.18 4.30 -10.10
N ARG A 74 4.47 4.18 -9.81
CA ARG A 74 5.04 4.60 -8.52
C ARG A 74 5.04 6.13 -8.42
N ALA A 75 4.78 6.66 -7.23
CA ALA A 75 4.90 8.09 -6.96
C ALA A 75 6.36 8.56 -6.99
N SER A 76 7.32 7.69 -6.69
CA SER A 76 8.76 8.00 -6.73
C SER A 76 9.57 6.80 -7.21
N THR A 77 10.65 7.09 -7.95
CA THR A 77 11.66 6.11 -8.36
C THR A 77 13.04 6.43 -7.75
N GLN A 78 13.10 7.40 -6.84
CA GLN A 78 14.35 7.76 -6.17
C GLN A 78 14.74 6.67 -5.17
N LYS A 79 15.97 6.17 -5.30
CA LYS A 79 16.50 5.20 -4.36
C LYS A 79 16.91 5.85 -3.05
N ALA A 80 16.59 5.18 -1.95
CA ALA A 80 17.14 5.53 -0.65
C ALA A 80 18.67 5.53 -0.71
N LYS A 81 19.30 6.57 -0.12
CA LYS A 81 20.74 6.62 0.04
C LYS A 81 21.10 6.09 1.42
N PRO A 82 21.96 5.07 1.55
CA PRO A 82 22.39 4.59 2.85
C PRO A 82 23.16 5.71 3.58
N LEU A 83 22.85 5.86 4.87
CA LEU A 83 23.63 6.73 5.75
C LEU A 83 25.02 6.12 5.95
N THR A 84 26.08 6.91 5.72
CA THR A 84 27.44 6.48 6.05
C THR A 84 27.66 6.47 7.56
N PRO A 85 28.50 5.58 8.12
CA PRO A 85 28.83 5.59 9.55
C PRO A 85 29.37 6.94 10.04
N GLU A 86 30.05 7.69 9.17
CA GLU A 86 30.54 9.04 9.45
C GLU A 86 29.38 10.02 9.63
N LEU A 87 28.44 10.01 8.67
CA LEU A 87 27.27 10.87 8.73
C LEU A 87 26.42 10.52 9.96
N VAL A 88 26.21 9.23 10.25
CA VAL A 88 25.50 8.79 11.48
C VAL A 88 26.17 9.35 12.73
N ARG A 89 27.50 9.21 12.87
CA ARG A 89 28.25 9.79 14.02
C ARG A 89 28.09 11.30 14.13
N GLN A 90 28.20 12.01 13.02
CA GLN A 90 28.04 13.45 12.98
C GLN A 90 26.62 13.88 13.40
N LEU A 91 25.63 13.16 12.93
CA LEU A 91 24.22 13.41 13.21
C LEU A 91 23.85 13.08 14.66
N THR A 92 24.34 11.99 15.24
CA THR A 92 24.03 11.56 16.61
C THR A 92 24.76 12.34 17.68
N SER A 93 25.84 13.06 17.33
CA SER A 93 26.62 13.85 18.31
C SER A 93 25.98 15.19 18.68
N THR A 94 24.97 15.66 17.97
CA THR A 94 24.47 17.04 18.05
C THR A 94 23.22 17.24 18.87
N LYS A 95 22.47 16.19 19.25
CA LYS A 95 21.26 16.33 20.09
C LYS A 95 21.22 15.27 21.19
N ALA A 96 21.53 15.70 22.42
CA ALA A 96 21.31 14.87 23.61
C ALA A 96 19.84 15.01 24.04
N GLY A 97 19.12 13.87 24.19
CA GLY A 97 17.80 13.87 24.82
C GLY A 97 16.70 13.03 24.14
N ALA A 98 16.83 12.71 22.87
CA ALA A 98 15.92 11.75 22.23
C ALA A 98 16.44 10.33 22.41
N GLN A 99 15.54 9.39 22.69
CA GLN A 99 15.93 7.97 22.81
C GLN A 99 16.26 7.32 21.47
N ASP A 100 15.71 7.85 20.36
CA ASP A 100 16.03 7.40 18.99
C ASP A 100 17.10 8.32 18.38
N PRO A 101 18.22 7.74 17.91
CA PRO A 101 19.41 8.51 17.53
C PRO A 101 19.17 9.57 16.44
N LEU A 102 18.26 9.31 15.51
CA LEU A 102 18.00 10.20 14.38
C LEU A 102 16.77 11.11 14.56
N TYR A 103 16.07 11.03 15.69
CA TYR A 103 14.88 11.88 15.96
C TYR A 103 15.15 13.37 15.74
N GLY A 104 16.30 13.85 16.20
CA GLY A 104 16.67 15.25 16.07
C GLY A 104 16.76 15.78 14.63
N PHE A 105 16.75 14.88 13.63
CA PHE A 105 16.77 15.23 12.20
C PHE A 105 15.40 15.14 11.54
N GLN A 106 14.41 14.65 12.26
CA GLN A 106 13.05 14.53 11.79
C GLN A 106 12.28 15.83 12.01
N TRP A 107 12.65 16.87 11.25
CA TRP A 107 12.04 18.20 11.32
C TRP A 107 10.52 18.18 11.10
N ASN A 108 10.03 17.19 10.39
CA ASN A 108 8.60 16.98 10.17
C ASN A 108 7.85 16.65 11.48
N LEU A 109 8.51 16.03 12.43
CA LEU A 109 7.94 15.71 13.76
C LEU A 109 8.08 16.85 14.75
N ASN A 110 9.25 17.49 14.78
CA ASN A 110 9.56 18.64 15.63
C ASN A 110 10.64 19.52 14.96
N ASN A 111 10.27 20.71 14.52
CA ASN A 111 11.14 21.66 13.84
C ASN A 111 11.46 22.86 14.74
N ASP A 112 12.62 22.84 15.37
CA ASP A 112 13.13 23.95 16.16
C ASP A 112 13.96 24.96 15.35
N GLY A 113 14.10 24.76 14.03
CA GLY A 113 14.91 25.56 13.12
C GLY A 113 16.40 25.26 13.16
N SER A 114 16.88 24.39 14.04
CA SER A 114 18.32 24.11 14.24
C SER A 114 18.99 23.42 13.06
N LEU A 115 18.22 22.73 12.21
CA LEU A 115 18.75 22.01 11.03
C LEU A 115 19.21 22.93 9.90
N GLN A 116 18.90 24.23 9.96
CA GLN A 116 19.29 25.22 8.94
C GLN A 116 20.79 25.19 8.63
N ASN A 117 21.63 24.91 9.62
CA ASN A 117 23.07 24.92 9.50
C ASN A 117 23.69 23.56 9.12
N LEU A 118 22.87 22.50 9.04
CA LEU A 118 23.35 21.12 8.83
C LEU A 118 23.09 20.60 7.42
N LEU A 119 22.13 21.19 6.70
CA LEU A 119 21.77 20.78 5.36
C LEU A 119 22.24 21.85 4.37
N ASP A 120 23.34 21.56 3.71
CA ASP A 120 23.84 22.33 2.55
C ASP A 120 23.08 21.84 1.28
N ASP A 121 21.74 21.97 1.30
CA ASP A 121 20.92 21.71 0.14
C ASP A 121 20.43 23.05 -0.43
N ALA A 122 20.90 23.36 -1.62
CA ALA A 122 20.53 24.58 -2.35
C ALA A 122 19.02 24.71 -2.63
N LYS A 123 18.25 23.63 -2.44
CA LYS A 123 16.79 23.61 -2.57
C LYS A 123 16.06 23.99 -1.28
N VAL A 124 16.70 23.85 -0.14
CA VAL A 124 16.13 24.21 1.17
C VAL A 124 16.61 25.58 1.57
N THR A 125 15.76 26.56 1.43
CA THR A 125 16.11 27.97 1.72
C THR A 125 15.90 28.36 3.18
N LYS A 126 15.03 27.63 3.92
CA LYS A 126 14.74 27.94 5.33
C LYS A 126 14.04 26.79 6.06
N PHE A 127 14.53 26.47 7.26
CA PHE A 127 13.80 25.69 8.27
C PHE A 127 13.10 26.66 9.23
N ALA A 128 11.80 26.85 9.06
CA ALA A 128 11.03 27.71 9.93
C ALA A 128 10.65 26.95 11.21
N ALA A 129 11.11 27.39 12.36
CA ALA A 129 10.75 26.80 13.64
C ALA A 129 9.22 26.73 13.82
N GLY A 130 8.72 25.58 14.27
CA GLY A 130 7.29 25.30 14.44
C GLY A 130 6.54 24.93 13.13
N ALA A 131 7.24 24.85 11.99
CA ALA A 131 6.68 24.30 10.75
C ALA A 131 6.85 22.77 10.76
N ASP A 132 6.02 22.09 11.55
CA ASP A 132 6.01 20.66 11.78
C ASP A 132 4.59 20.18 12.14
N ILE A 133 4.41 18.87 12.33
CA ILE A 133 3.13 18.27 12.71
C ILE A 133 2.88 18.22 14.22
N ARG A 134 3.82 18.73 15.06
CA ARG A 134 3.75 18.74 16.53
C ARG A 134 3.52 17.35 17.14
N ALA A 135 4.28 16.36 16.66
CA ALA A 135 4.10 14.96 17.03
C ALA A 135 4.18 14.71 18.55
N GLU A 136 5.04 15.44 19.28
CA GLU A 136 5.17 15.32 20.74
C GLU A 136 3.86 15.59 21.49
N GLY A 137 3.07 16.56 21.00
CA GLY A 137 1.75 16.84 21.54
C GLY A 137 0.73 15.72 21.32
N ALA A 138 0.85 14.98 20.22
CA ALA A 138 0.06 13.81 19.93
C ALA A 138 0.51 12.61 20.78
N TRP A 139 1.82 12.37 20.90
CA TRP A 139 2.37 11.28 21.70
C TRP A 139 2.07 11.39 23.20
N ALA A 140 1.90 12.61 23.71
CA ALA A 140 1.42 12.84 25.08
C ALA A 140 0.00 12.25 25.32
N LYS A 141 -0.75 11.95 24.25
CA LYS A 141 -2.09 11.39 24.31
C LYS A 141 -2.12 9.92 23.87
N CYS A 142 -1.47 9.59 22.77
CA CYS A 142 -1.45 8.26 22.20
C CYS A 142 -0.22 8.08 21.30
N THR A 143 0.44 6.94 21.38
CA THR A 143 1.61 6.55 20.57
C THR A 143 1.31 5.38 19.62
N GLY A 144 0.04 5.09 19.39
CA GLY A 144 -0.41 3.93 18.62
C GLY A 144 -0.91 2.80 19.52
N HIS A 145 -1.54 1.80 18.89
CA HIS A 145 -2.03 0.59 19.56
C HIS A 145 -1.88 -0.61 18.62
N PRO A 146 -1.50 -1.81 19.11
CA PRO A 146 -1.26 -2.99 18.27
C PRO A 146 -2.51 -3.54 17.57
N ASP A 147 -3.71 -3.21 18.04
CA ASP A 147 -4.96 -3.58 17.38
C ASP A 147 -5.28 -2.70 16.15
N ILE A 148 -4.50 -1.66 15.92
CA ILE A 148 -4.60 -0.85 14.71
C ILE A 148 -3.61 -1.38 13.69
N ILE A 149 -4.13 -1.93 12.60
CA ILE A 149 -3.33 -2.45 11.50
C ILE A 149 -3.39 -1.45 10.35
N VAL A 150 -2.20 -1.04 9.88
CA VAL A 150 -2.01 -0.18 8.71
C VAL A 150 -1.46 -1.02 7.58
N ALA A 151 -2.24 -1.20 6.53
CA ALA A 151 -1.78 -1.87 5.31
C ALA A 151 -1.02 -0.86 4.43
N VAL A 152 0.24 -1.15 4.16
CA VAL A 152 1.10 -0.35 3.27
C VAL A 152 1.06 -0.98 1.89
N LEU A 153 0.33 -0.35 0.97
CA LEU A 153 0.23 -0.75 -0.44
C LEU A 153 1.35 -0.04 -1.21
N ASP A 154 2.49 -0.70 -1.36
CA ASP A 154 3.72 -0.05 -1.86
C ASP A 154 4.71 -1.09 -2.43
N GLU A 155 5.99 -0.75 -2.50
CA GLU A 155 7.08 -1.73 -2.53
C GLU A 155 7.06 -2.57 -1.25
N GLY A 156 7.79 -3.68 -1.25
CA GLY A 156 7.93 -4.51 -0.05
C GLY A 156 8.52 -3.73 1.13
N VAL A 157 8.01 -4.01 2.31
CA VAL A 157 8.60 -3.55 3.58
C VAL A 157 9.66 -4.55 4.04
N ASP A 158 10.82 -4.08 4.47
CA ASP A 158 11.82 -4.94 5.12
C ASP A 158 11.32 -5.41 6.49
N VAL A 159 10.66 -6.56 6.50
CA VAL A 159 10.06 -7.16 7.70
C VAL A 159 11.09 -7.57 8.75
N THR A 160 12.38 -7.57 8.39
CA THR A 160 13.50 -7.90 9.30
C THR A 160 14.24 -6.66 9.79
N HIS A 161 13.87 -5.47 9.29
CA HIS A 161 14.51 -4.24 9.68
C HIS A 161 14.48 -4.04 11.20
N PRO A 162 15.62 -3.78 11.88
CA PRO A 162 15.68 -3.74 13.34
C PRO A 162 14.74 -2.73 13.98
N ASP A 163 14.40 -1.67 13.26
CA ASP A 163 13.51 -0.59 13.73
C ASP A 163 12.02 -0.81 13.37
N LEU A 164 11.69 -1.86 12.59
CA LEU A 164 10.33 -2.15 12.13
C LEU A 164 9.78 -3.48 12.60
N LYS A 165 10.65 -4.50 12.75
CA LYS A 165 10.26 -5.91 12.94
C LYS A 165 9.26 -6.14 14.09
N ASP A 166 9.34 -5.37 15.15
CA ASP A 166 8.50 -5.52 16.35
C ASP A 166 7.08 -4.93 16.15
N ASN A 167 6.93 -4.06 15.16
CA ASN A 167 5.65 -3.47 14.74
C ASN A 167 5.12 -4.03 13.42
N MET A 168 5.73 -5.09 12.88
CA MET A 168 5.13 -5.78 11.74
C MET A 168 3.88 -6.56 12.18
N TRP A 169 2.86 -6.52 11.32
CA TRP A 169 1.71 -7.41 11.44
C TRP A 169 2.12 -8.86 11.22
N VAL A 170 1.44 -9.76 11.90
CA VAL A 170 1.70 -11.20 11.82
C VAL A 170 0.37 -11.91 11.58
N ASN A 171 0.28 -12.67 10.49
CA ASN A 171 -0.78 -13.64 10.30
C ASN A 171 -0.47 -14.87 11.16
N GLU A 172 -1.14 -15.00 12.29
CA GLU A 172 -0.96 -16.14 13.20
C GLU A 172 -1.55 -17.45 12.66
N GLY A 173 -2.40 -17.37 11.63
CA GLY A 173 -2.91 -18.54 10.89
C GLY A 173 -1.85 -19.22 10.04
N GLU A 174 -0.78 -18.50 9.69
CA GLU A 174 0.29 -18.99 8.83
C GLU A 174 1.46 -19.60 9.62
N VAL A 175 2.01 -20.70 9.09
CA VAL A 175 3.21 -21.34 9.66
C VAL A 175 4.46 -20.65 9.14
N PHE A 176 5.30 -20.15 10.04
CA PHE A 176 6.54 -19.47 9.68
C PHE A 176 7.42 -20.31 8.74
N GLY A 177 7.74 -19.74 7.58
CA GLY A 177 8.58 -20.39 6.56
C GLY A 177 7.86 -21.42 5.68
N SER A 178 6.57 -21.65 5.90
CA SER A 178 5.74 -22.43 4.97
C SER A 178 5.43 -21.63 3.71
N ILE A 179 5.20 -22.34 2.62
CA ILE A 179 4.66 -21.82 1.36
C ILE A 179 3.20 -22.26 1.16
N ASP A 180 2.63 -22.94 2.12
CA ASP A 180 1.25 -23.40 2.09
C ASP A 180 0.33 -22.29 2.58
N ASP A 181 -0.91 -22.30 2.14
CA ASP A 181 -2.01 -21.48 2.63
C ASP A 181 -2.66 -22.21 3.81
N ALA A 182 -2.14 -21.98 5.01
CA ALA A 182 -2.53 -22.76 6.19
C ALA A 182 -3.86 -22.30 6.80
N ASP A 183 -4.23 -21.02 6.63
CA ASP A 183 -5.49 -20.49 7.11
C ASP A 183 -6.61 -20.49 6.04
N GLY A 184 -6.27 -20.87 4.80
CA GLY A 184 -7.23 -21.04 3.71
C GLY A 184 -7.80 -19.72 3.17
N ASN A 185 -7.06 -18.63 3.31
CA ASN A 185 -7.49 -17.30 2.88
C ASN A 185 -7.25 -17.03 1.37
N GLY A 186 -6.56 -17.95 0.67
CA GLY A 186 -6.19 -17.84 -0.73
C GLY A 186 -4.83 -17.17 -0.98
N TYR A 187 -4.02 -16.90 0.06
CA TYR A 187 -2.74 -16.22 -0.01
C TYR A 187 -1.63 -16.97 0.73
N ALA A 188 -1.10 -17.99 0.10
CA ALA A 188 -0.12 -18.90 0.69
C ALA A 188 1.12 -18.19 1.28
N GLY A 189 1.44 -18.48 2.56
CA GLY A 189 2.63 -18.01 3.25
C GLY A 189 2.64 -16.53 3.61
N ASP A 190 1.50 -15.89 3.74
CA ASP A 190 1.32 -14.44 3.94
C ASP A 190 1.59 -13.96 5.38
N ARG A 191 2.67 -14.45 6.00
CA ARG A 191 3.00 -14.21 7.41
C ARG A 191 3.04 -12.73 7.83
N HIS A 192 3.55 -11.82 6.96
CA HIS A 192 3.65 -10.38 7.24
C HIS A 192 2.95 -9.52 6.18
N GLY A 193 2.08 -10.14 5.41
CA GLY A 193 1.46 -9.58 4.22
C GLY A 193 1.81 -10.39 2.97
N TYR A 194 1.55 -9.85 1.80
CA TYR A 194 1.64 -10.58 0.54
C TYR A 194 2.25 -9.77 -0.60
N ASN A 195 3.01 -10.43 -1.46
CA ASN A 195 3.51 -9.86 -2.71
C ASN A 195 2.54 -10.21 -3.85
N PHE A 196 1.65 -9.29 -4.17
CA PHE A 196 0.58 -9.48 -5.16
C PHE A 196 1.13 -9.56 -6.58
N VAL A 197 2.25 -8.87 -6.88
CA VAL A 197 2.88 -8.90 -8.21
C VAL A 197 3.44 -10.28 -8.53
N LYS A 198 4.01 -10.96 -7.53
CA LYS A 198 4.61 -12.30 -7.67
C LYS A 198 3.76 -13.43 -7.13
N GLN A 199 2.60 -13.12 -6.58
CA GLN A 199 1.68 -14.07 -5.99
C GLN A 199 2.35 -15.01 -4.98
N THR A 200 2.97 -14.42 -3.95
CA THR A 200 3.69 -15.16 -2.90
C THR A 200 3.72 -14.39 -1.59
N GLY A 201 3.70 -15.09 -0.46
CA GLY A 201 3.93 -14.51 0.87
C GLY A 201 5.35 -13.97 1.08
N LYS A 202 6.27 -14.22 0.15
CA LYS A 202 7.63 -13.69 0.23
C LYS A 202 7.69 -12.23 -0.17
N ILE A 203 7.77 -11.35 0.83
CA ILE A 203 8.04 -9.93 0.62
C ILE A 203 9.50 -9.74 0.14
N THR A 204 9.70 -8.89 -0.87
CA THR A 204 11.02 -8.65 -1.47
C THR A 204 11.40 -7.18 -1.37
N VAL A 205 12.62 -6.92 -0.88
CA VAL A 205 13.16 -5.56 -0.67
C VAL A 205 14.56 -5.36 -1.26
N ASN A 206 15.19 -6.44 -1.75
CA ASN A 206 16.59 -6.46 -2.16
C ASN A 206 16.77 -6.65 -3.67
N SER A 207 15.84 -6.17 -4.48
CA SER A 207 16.03 -6.22 -5.91
C SER A 207 16.88 -5.03 -6.39
N ARG A 208 17.51 -5.19 -7.53
CA ARG A 208 18.25 -4.10 -8.19
C ARG A 208 17.40 -2.86 -8.44
N TYR A 209 16.10 -3.02 -8.49
CA TYR A 209 15.14 -2.01 -8.89
C TYR A 209 14.24 -1.52 -7.75
N ASP A 210 14.27 -2.17 -6.58
CA ASP A 210 13.57 -1.67 -5.40
C ASP A 210 14.26 -0.41 -4.89
N THR A 211 13.47 0.55 -4.46
CA THR A 211 13.98 1.85 -4.01
C THR A 211 14.09 1.94 -2.49
N GLY A 212 13.41 1.04 -1.76
CA GLY A 212 13.25 1.08 -0.31
C GLY A 212 12.08 1.96 0.13
N HIS A 213 11.25 2.42 -0.80
CA HIS A 213 10.15 3.35 -0.53
C HIS A 213 9.13 2.75 0.45
N GLY A 214 8.69 1.50 0.27
CA GLY A 214 7.75 0.85 1.18
C GLY A 214 8.28 0.73 2.62
N SER A 215 9.58 0.42 2.79
CA SER A 215 10.22 0.41 4.12
C SER A 215 10.31 1.82 4.73
N HIS A 216 10.55 2.84 3.91
CA HIS A 216 10.57 4.23 4.37
C HIS A 216 9.18 4.69 4.82
N VAL A 217 8.14 4.40 4.05
CA VAL A 217 6.74 4.67 4.41
C VAL A 217 6.37 3.98 5.72
N ALA A 218 6.68 2.68 5.84
CA ALA A 218 6.46 1.92 7.07
C ALA A 218 7.22 2.52 8.28
N GLY A 219 8.44 3.00 8.05
CA GLY A 219 9.25 3.67 9.07
C GLY A 219 8.61 4.95 9.61
N VAL A 220 8.04 5.76 8.73
CA VAL A 220 7.31 6.98 9.14
C VAL A 220 6.06 6.62 9.97
N ILE A 221 5.39 5.53 9.63
CA ILE A 221 4.18 5.08 10.34
C ILE A 221 4.53 4.49 11.70
N ALA A 222 5.47 3.53 11.76
CA ALA A 222 5.59 2.59 12.87
C ALA A 222 7.02 2.12 13.20
N ALA A 223 8.08 2.86 12.85
CA ALA A 223 9.39 2.61 13.45
C ALA A 223 9.25 2.62 14.97
N THR A 224 9.89 1.67 15.67
CA THR A 224 9.68 1.49 17.11
C THR A 224 10.27 2.67 17.88
N ASN A 225 9.42 3.50 18.46
CA ASN A 225 9.86 4.68 19.21
C ASN A 225 10.59 4.30 20.50
N ASN A 226 11.62 5.05 20.81
CA ASN A 226 12.41 4.94 22.05
C ASN A 226 13.09 3.55 22.22
N ASN A 227 13.49 2.93 21.13
CA ASN A 227 14.23 1.67 21.16
C ASN A 227 15.77 1.87 21.07
N GLY A 228 16.23 3.12 20.92
CA GLY A 228 17.64 3.46 20.76
C GLY A 228 18.19 3.16 19.37
N ILE A 229 17.34 2.92 18.37
CA ILE A 229 17.69 2.58 16.99
C ILE A 229 17.02 3.59 16.05
N GLY A 230 17.69 4.00 14.99
CA GLY A 230 17.13 4.70 13.83
C GLY A 230 16.32 5.94 14.15
N ILE A 231 15.06 5.92 13.79
CA ILE A 231 14.13 7.07 13.77
C ILE A 231 12.95 6.87 14.74
N SER A 232 12.28 7.97 15.09
CA SER A 232 10.94 7.91 15.68
C SER A 232 9.87 7.93 14.58
N SER A 233 8.67 7.43 14.89
CA SER A 233 7.54 7.34 13.97
C SER A 233 6.28 7.96 14.59
N ILE A 234 5.26 8.14 13.77
CA ILE A 234 3.98 8.71 14.21
C ILE A 234 3.32 7.83 15.28
N ALA A 235 3.31 6.51 15.10
CA ALA A 235 2.53 5.58 15.89
C ALA A 235 3.30 4.30 16.29
N GLY A 236 4.63 4.39 16.43
CA GLY A 236 5.51 3.26 16.73
C GLY A 236 5.57 2.82 18.20
N GLY A 237 4.63 3.25 19.02
CA GLY A 237 4.65 3.00 20.47
C GLY A 237 5.50 3.99 21.25
N ASN A 238 5.96 3.59 22.43
CA ASN A 238 6.74 4.47 23.32
C ASN A 238 7.94 3.79 24.02
N GLY A 239 8.36 2.63 23.51
CA GLY A 239 9.41 1.80 24.12
C GLY A 239 8.91 0.84 25.20
N SER A 240 7.77 1.13 25.83
CA SER A 240 7.11 0.24 26.82
C SER A 240 5.81 -0.35 26.30
N GLN A 241 5.13 0.39 25.43
CA GLN A 241 3.90 -0.03 24.77
C GLN A 241 4.17 -0.18 23.27
N PRO A 242 3.71 -1.25 22.62
CA PRO A 242 3.87 -1.42 21.19
C PRO A 242 3.04 -0.36 20.42
N GLY A 243 3.48 -0.06 19.21
CA GLY A 243 2.75 0.79 18.29
C GLY A 243 1.70 0.06 17.46
N VAL A 244 1.23 0.72 16.41
CA VAL A 244 0.39 0.11 15.38
C VAL A 244 1.14 -1.01 14.66
N LYS A 245 0.42 -1.90 13.99
CA LYS A 245 0.99 -2.97 13.18
C LYS A 245 0.98 -2.62 11.71
N VAL A 246 2.09 -2.87 11.02
CA VAL A 246 2.24 -2.66 9.58
C VAL A 246 2.08 -3.99 8.84
N MET A 247 1.11 -4.04 7.93
CA MET A 247 0.90 -5.14 6.98
C MET A 247 1.52 -4.75 5.64
N SER A 248 2.44 -5.57 5.11
CA SER A 248 3.11 -5.30 3.83
C SER A 248 2.29 -5.84 2.66
N CYS A 249 1.57 -4.99 1.98
CA CYS A 249 0.84 -5.31 0.76
C CYS A 249 1.66 -4.88 -0.46
N GLN A 250 2.55 -5.76 -0.93
CA GLN A 250 3.50 -5.42 -1.99
C GLN A 250 2.84 -5.43 -3.36
N ILE A 251 2.61 -4.24 -3.93
CA ILE A 251 2.03 -4.01 -5.27
C ILE A 251 3.06 -3.48 -6.28
N PHE A 252 4.30 -3.22 -5.85
CA PHE A 252 5.44 -2.93 -6.70
C PHE A 252 6.59 -3.86 -6.32
N SER A 253 7.19 -4.56 -7.29
CA SER A 253 8.22 -5.57 -7.02
C SER A 253 9.35 -5.48 -8.03
N GLY A 254 10.43 -4.86 -7.64
CA GLY A 254 11.61 -4.69 -8.49
C GLY A 254 11.30 -3.86 -9.74
N ALA A 255 11.63 -4.43 -10.92
CA ALA A 255 11.33 -3.81 -12.22
C ALA A 255 9.84 -3.91 -12.62
N TYR A 256 9.08 -4.73 -11.90
CA TYR A 256 7.69 -4.98 -12.24
C TYR A 256 6.81 -3.97 -11.52
N ALA A 257 6.12 -3.16 -12.28
CA ALA A 257 5.00 -2.38 -11.77
C ALA A 257 3.84 -3.35 -11.53
N GLY A 258 3.11 -3.15 -10.44
CA GLY A 258 1.83 -3.81 -10.22
C GLY A 258 0.78 -3.34 -11.20
N THR A 259 -0.31 -4.06 -11.22
CA THR A 259 -1.48 -3.75 -12.02
C THR A 259 -2.67 -3.41 -11.13
N LEU A 260 -3.74 -2.89 -11.72
CA LEU A 260 -5.00 -2.68 -11.02
C LEU A 260 -5.50 -3.97 -10.33
N LEU A 261 -5.28 -5.12 -10.96
CA LEU A 261 -5.65 -6.41 -10.38
C LEU A 261 -4.88 -6.71 -9.08
N ASP A 262 -3.58 -6.42 -9.05
CA ASP A 262 -2.74 -6.60 -7.85
C ASP A 262 -3.18 -5.67 -6.71
N GLU A 263 -3.50 -4.44 -7.06
CA GLU A 263 -3.98 -3.40 -6.14
C GLU A 263 -5.32 -3.79 -5.50
N VAL A 264 -6.35 -4.11 -6.30
CA VAL A 264 -7.68 -4.42 -5.75
C VAL A 264 -7.67 -5.69 -4.90
N ARG A 265 -6.84 -6.67 -5.27
CA ARG A 265 -6.59 -7.85 -4.44
C ARG A 265 -5.95 -7.47 -3.10
N ALA A 266 -4.98 -6.55 -3.11
CA ALA A 266 -4.33 -6.05 -1.89
C ALA A 266 -5.31 -5.28 -0.99
N ILE A 267 -6.20 -4.48 -1.57
CA ILE A 267 -7.23 -3.73 -0.84
C ILE A 267 -8.18 -4.69 -0.11
N LYS A 268 -8.74 -5.69 -0.82
CA LYS A 268 -9.62 -6.67 -0.21
C LYS A 268 -8.90 -7.50 0.85
N TYR A 269 -7.70 -7.99 0.54
CA TYR A 269 -6.85 -8.73 1.48
C TYR A 269 -6.62 -7.96 2.78
N ALA A 270 -6.31 -6.67 2.69
CA ALA A 270 -6.11 -5.82 3.85
C ALA A 270 -7.36 -5.74 4.74
N ALA A 271 -8.55 -5.55 4.12
CA ALA A 271 -9.83 -5.56 4.84
C ALA A 271 -10.08 -6.88 5.56
N ASP A 272 -9.91 -7.99 4.87
CA ASP A 272 -10.20 -9.34 5.36
C ASP A 272 -9.27 -9.76 6.52
N ASN A 273 -8.07 -9.18 6.58
CA ASN A 273 -7.06 -9.45 7.59
C ASN A 273 -6.96 -8.35 8.67
N GLY A 274 -7.99 -7.53 8.83
CA GLY A 274 -8.15 -6.63 9.97
C GLY A 274 -7.46 -5.28 9.86
N ALA A 275 -6.92 -4.90 8.70
CA ALA A 275 -6.41 -3.55 8.49
C ALA A 275 -7.57 -2.55 8.48
N VAL A 276 -7.39 -1.42 9.16
CA VAL A 276 -8.37 -0.33 9.22
C VAL A 276 -7.87 0.95 8.55
N ILE A 277 -6.61 0.96 8.13
CA ILE A 277 -5.99 2.06 7.37
C ILE A 277 -5.28 1.47 6.16
N LEU A 278 -5.59 1.99 4.97
CA LEU A 278 -4.78 1.79 3.77
C LEU A 278 -3.86 3.00 3.60
N GLN A 279 -2.57 2.75 3.49
CA GLN A 279 -1.58 3.75 3.13
C GLN A 279 -1.17 3.55 1.68
N CYS A 280 -1.58 4.48 0.80
CA CYS A 280 -1.40 4.44 -0.63
C CYS A 280 -0.49 5.60 -1.07
N SER A 281 0.83 5.33 -1.18
CA SER A 281 1.81 6.32 -1.64
C SER A 281 1.98 6.29 -3.16
N TRP A 282 0.87 6.23 -3.87
CA TRP A 282 0.72 6.23 -5.32
C TRP A 282 -0.62 6.88 -5.68
N GLY A 283 -0.90 7.05 -6.96
CA GLY A 283 -2.14 7.66 -7.43
C GLY A 283 -2.11 7.97 -8.91
N TYR A 284 -3.07 8.76 -9.34
CA TYR A 284 -3.19 9.23 -10.72
C TYR A 284 -2.36 10.49 -10.94
N ASN A 285 -1.94 10.73 -12.20
CA ASN A 285 -1.24 11.96 -12.56
C ASN A 285 -2.17 13.18 -12.41
N SER A 286 -1.64 14.28 -11.86
CA SER A 286 -2.35 15.54 -11.80
C SER A 286 -2.57 16.14 -13.22
N ALA A 287 -3.55 17.03 -13.34
CA ALA A 287 -3.78 17.74 -14.59
C ALA A 287 -2.57 18.61 -14.99
N LEU A 288 -1.84 19.15 -14.01
CA LEU A 288 -0.65 19.97 -14.26
C LEU A 288 0.52 19.13 -14.78
N ALA A 289 0.81 17.98 -14.15
CA ALA A 289 1.83 17.06 -14.62
C ALA A 289 1.54 16.55 -16.04
N ASN A 290 0.27 16.29 -16.35
CA ASN A 290 -0.15 15.88 -17.67
C ASN A 290 0.12 16.96 -18.73
N MET A 291 -0.17 18.21 -18.41
CA MET A 291 0.08 19.33 -19.32
C MET A 291 1.57 19.53 -19.61
N MET A 292 2.43 19.33 -18.60
CA MET A 292 3.88 19.55 -18.72
C MET A 292 4.63 18.35 -19.27
N MET A 293 4.17 17.13 -18.98
CA MET A 293 4.90 15.89 -19.23
C MET A 293 4.24 14.99 -20.30
N GLY A 294 3.07 15.36 -20.80
CA GLY A 294 2.33 14.60 -21.81
C GLY A 294 1.73 13.29 -21.29
N TYR A 295 1.51 13.15 -19.99
CA TYR A 295 0.84 11.98 -19.40
C TYR A 295 -0.67 12.05 -19.61
N THR A 296 -1.33 10.90 -19.59
CA THR A 296 -2.78 10.84 -19.58
C THR A 296 -3.30 11.31 -18.21
N PRO A 297 -4.25 12.26 -18.18
CA PRO A 297 -4.86 12.69 -16.92
C PRO A 297 -5.48 11.54 -16.15
N GLY A 298 -5.41 11.62 -14.83
CA GLY A 298 -6.31 10.87 -13.96
C GLY A 298 -7.75 11.37 -14.09
N PRO A 299 -8.72 10.64 -13.50
CA PRO A 299 -10.12 11.05 -13.51
C PRO A 299 -10.31 12.41 -12.82
N ALA A 300 -11.16 13.26 -13.38
CA ALA A 300 -11.41 14.61 -12.88
C ALA A 300 -12.58 14.67 -11.86
N SER A 301 -13.33 13.59 -11.71
CA SER A 301 -14.47 13.48 -10.79
C SER A 301 -14.64 12.07 -10.30
N GLU A 302 -15.42 11.89 -9.22
CA GLU A 302 -15.79 10.58 -8.71
C GLU A 302 -16.61 9.78 -9.73
N GLU A 303 -17.48 10.43 -10.49
CA GLU A 303 -18.27 9.78 -11.53
C GLU A 303 -17.38 9.26 -12.66
N GLU A 304 -16.42 10.05 -13.12
CA GLU A 304 -15.45 9.63 -14.13
C GLU A 304 -14.55 8.50 -13.60
N TRP A 305 -14.09 8.62 -12.37
CA TRP A 305 -13.32 7.56 -11.72
C TRP A 305 -14.09 6.25 -11.61
N GLY A 306 -15.33 6.28 -11.11
CA GLY A 306 -16.18 5.09 -11.02
C GLY A 306 -16.53 4.48 -12.39
N GLY A 307 -16.58 5.30 -13.44
CA GLY A 307 -16.76 4.83 -14.82
C GLY A 307 -15.52 4.19 -15.45
N LEU A 308 -14.33 4.75 -15.16
CA LEU A 308 -13.06 4.26 -15.72
C LEU A 308 -12.42 3.13 -14.89
N TYR A 309 -12.67 3.13 -13.58
CA TYR A 309 -12.06 2.22 -12.60
C TYR A 309 -13.09 1.57 -11.66
N PRO A 310 -14.17 0.96 -12.22
CA PRO A 310 -15.27 0.45 -11.39
C PRO A 310 -14.83 -0.67 -10.43
N LEU A 311 -13.83 -1.47 -10.79
CA LEU A 311 -13.29 -2.51 -9.94
C LEU A 311 -12.51 -1.95 -8.74
N GLU A 312 -11.73 -0.90 -8.95
CA GLU A 312 -11.01 -0.19 -7.87
C GLU A 312 -12.01 0.43 -6.89
N LYS A 313 -13.05 1.10 -7.44
CA LYS A 313 -14.10 1.67 -6.63
C LYS A 313 -14.80 0.62 -5.76
N ASP A 314 -15.19 -0.52 -6.33
CA ASP A 314 -15.83 -1.60 -5.59
C ASP A 314 -14.91 -2.16 -4.48
N ALA A 315 -13.60 -2.30 -4.75
CA ALA A 315 -12.64 -2.76 -3.75
C ALA A 315 -12.46 -1.76 -2.61
N LEU A 316 -12.37 -0.46 -2.92
CA LEU A 316 -12.28 0.60 -1.91
C LEU A 316 -13.59 0.72 -1.11
N ASP A 317 -14.74 0.65 -1.74
CA ASP A 317 -16.04 0.62 -1.06
C ASP A 317 -16.12 -0.59 -0.11
N TYR A 318 -15.62 -1.75 -0.55
CA TYR A 318 -15.53 -2.93 0.32
C TYR A 318 -14.66 -2.66 1.55
N PHE A 319 -13.47 -2.09 1.37
CA PHE A 319 -12.57 -1.75 2.49
C PHE A 319 -13.22 -0.75 3.45
N ILE A 320 -13.81 0.31 2.93
CA ILE A 320 -14.43 1.36 3.75
C ILE A 320 -15.55 0.80 4.63
N HIS A 321 -16.35 -0.13 4.11
CA HIS A 321 -17.54 -0.62 4.81
C HIS A 321 -17.34 -1.95 5.56
N ASN A 322 -16.38 -2.78 5.16
CA ASN A 322 -16.24 -4.15 5.66
C ASN A 322 -14.94 -4.42 6.43
N ALA A 323 -13.95 -3.51 6.37
CA ALA A 323 -12.78 -3.58 7.23
C ALA A 323 -13.17 -3.43 8.72
N GLY A 324 -12.28 -3.83 9.59
CA GLY A 324 -12.50 -3.68 11.03
C GLY A 324 -11.29 -4.13 11.83
N SER A 325 -11.05 -3.50 12.99
CA SER A 325 -9.95 -3.91 13.86
C SER A 325 -10.17 -5.29 14.46
N PRO A 326 -9.11 -6.09 14.71
CA PRO A 326 -9.23 -7.45 15.24
C PRO A 326 -10.01 -7.54 16.57
N ASN A 327 -9.94 -6.48 17.38
CA ASN A 327 -10.69 -6.39 18.65
C ASN A 327 -12.14 -5.91 18.48
N GLY A 328 -12.60 -5.61 17.26
CA GLY A 328 -13.96 -5.18 16.96
C GLY A 328 -14.32 -3.75 17.41
N VAL A 329 -13.36 -2.95 17.86
CA VAL A 329 -13.61 -1.57 18.33
C VAL A 329 -13.80 -0.61 17.17
N ILE A 330 -13.11 -0.85 16.05
CA ILE A 330 -13.21 -0.04 14.83
C ILE A 330 -13.95 -0.86 13.79
N GLU A 331 -15.02 -0.29 13.27
CA GLU A 331 -15.79 -0.80 12.15
C GLU A 331 -15.53 0.08 10.93
N GLY A 332 -15.33 -0.55 9.78
CA GLY A 332 -14.93 0.12 8.55
C GLY A 332 -13.46 0.48 8.50
N GLY A 333 -13.05 1.10 7.40
CA GLY A 333 -11.67 1.50 7.15
C GLY A 333 -11.56 2.87 6.50
N ILE A 334 -10.33 3.40 6.50
CA ILE A 334 -9.99 4.65 5.82
C ILE A 334 -8.84 4.42 4.83
N ALA A 335 -8.99 4.88 3.59
CA ALA A 335 -7.95 4.88 2.59
C ALA A 335 -7.30 6.27 2.49
N ILE A 336 -5.97 6.33 2.58
CA ILE A 336 -5.19 7.56 2.56
C ILE A 336 -4.26 7.51 1.36
N PHE A 337 -4.47 8.44 0.42
CA PHE A 337 -3.65 8.57 -0.78
C PHE A 337 -2.69 9.75 -0.66
N ALA A 338 -1.49 9.59 -1.25
CA ALA A 338 -0.54 10.69 -1.39
C ALA A 338 -1.12 11.79 -2.29
N ALA A 339 -0.84 13.05 -1.95
CA ALA A 339 -1.28 14.19 -2.76
C ALA A 339 -0.49 14.37 -4.06
N GLY A 340 0.60 13.60 -4.25
CA GLY A 340 1.54 13.72 -5.37
C GLY A 340 2.83 14.44 -5.01
N ASN A 341 3.75 14.51 -5.97
CA ASN A 341 5.08 15.12 -5.82
C ASN A 341 5.34 16.21 -6.88
N GLU A 342 4.29 16.70 -7.54
CA GLU A 342 4.38 17.71 -8.61
C GLU A 342 4.23 19.14 -8.09
#